data_545bf8b360811fbe4a066c410784ea98
#
_entry.id   545bf8b360811fbe4a066c410784ea98
#
_cell.length_a   1.000
_cell.length_b   1.000
_cell.length_c   1.000
_cell.angle_alpha   90.00
_cell.angle_beta   90.00
_cell.angle_gamma   90.00
#
_symmetry.space_group_name_H-M   'P 1'
#
loop_
_entity.id
_entity.type
_entity.pdbx_description
1 polymer ?
#
loop_
_entity_poly.entity_id
_entity_poly.type
_entity_poly.pdbx_seq_one_letter_code
_entity_poly.pdbx_strand_id
1 'polypeptide(L)'
;MPWTEKSAVEFAEHHIAVWNTHDVDRILALYSADVEFVSPLAEKLVGSNLVRGRGEARTYFETALAANPGLRFEIVDVMRGLDSILIYMRGVGGRLVADVLFVDADGLITKVVAHYTCLPT
;
A
#
# COMPACT_ATOMS: atom_id res chain seq x y z
N MET A 1 0.34 -1.73 17.96
CA MET A 1 -0.94 -2.45 18.02
C MET A 1 -0.68 -3.94 17.92
N PRO A 2 -1.08 -4.75 18.91
CA PRO A 2 -0.84 -6.18 18.83
C PRO A 2 -1.81 -6.84 17.84
N TRP A 3 -1.26 -7.49 16.84
CA TRP A 3 -2.03 -8.21 15.83
C TRP A 3 -2.35 -9.62 16.30
N THR A 4 -3.59 -10.07 16.06
CA THR A 4 -3.91 -11.49 16.01
C THR A 4 -3.89 -11.94 14.55
N GLU A 5 -3.87 -13.24 14.31
CA GLU A 5 -3.99 -13.76 12.95
C GLU A 5 -5.26 -13.22 12.28
N LYS A 6 -6.39 -13.27 12.97
CA LYS A 6 -7.67 -12.78 12.46
C LYS A 6 -7.65 -11.29 12.17
N SER A 7 -7.16 -10.45 13.09
CA SER A 7 -7.17 -9.01 12.91
C SER A 7 -6.21 -8.56 11.79
N ALA A 8 -5.10 -9.25 11.62
CA ALA A 8 -4.16 -8.98 10.53
C ALA A 8 -4.78 -9.28 9.17
N VAL A 9 -5.46 -10.41 9.04
CA VAL A 9 -6.13 -10.79 7.80
C VAL A 9 -7.28 -9.83 7.48
N GLU A 10 -8.10 -9.50 8.46
CA GLU A 10 -9.20 -8.54 8.28
C GLU A 10 -8.69 -7.16 7.84
N PHE A 11 -7.60 -6.69 8.45
CA PHE A 11 -6.97 -5.43 8.06
C PHE A 11 -6.49 -5.47 6.61
N ALA A 12 -5.80 -6.53 6.23
CA ALA A 12 -5.29 -6.70 4.88
C ALA A 12 -6.42 -6.78 3.85
N GLU A 13 -7.47 -7.54 4.13
CA GLU A 13 -8.62 -7.67 3.23
C GLU A 13 -9.33 -6.33 3.05
N HIS A 14 -9.54 -5.58 4.12
CA HIS A 14 -10.14 -4.24 4.04
C HIS A 14 -9.26 -3.30 3.21
N HIS A 15 -7.95 -3.28 3.46
CA HIS A 15 -6.99 -2.45 2.74
C HIS A 15 -7.06 -2.72 1.23
N ILE A 16 -7.01 -3.98 0.84
CA ILE A 16 -7.07 -4.39 -0.56
C ILE A 16 -8.42 -4.05 -1.19
N ALA A 17 -9.52 -4.29 -0.47
CA ALA A 17 -10.85 -3.95 -0.96
C ALA A 17 -10.98 -2.45 -1.27
N VAL A 18 -10.45 -1.60 -0.40
CA VAL A 18 -10.46 -0.14 -0.63
C VAL A 18 -9.60 0.24 -1.85
N TRP A 19 -8.40 -0.30 -1.96
CA TRP A 19 -7.55 -0.06 -3.12
C TRP A 19 -8.20 -0.50 -4.43
N ASN A 20 -8.87 -1.63 -4.43
CA ASN A 20 -9.53 -2.16 -5.63
C ASN A 20 -10.75 -1.35 -6.06
N THR A 21 -11.24 -0.41 -5.25
CA THR A 21 -12.26 0.55 -5.68
C THR A 21 -11.74 1.59 -6.65
N HIS A 22 -10.43 1.84 -6.66
CA HIS A 22 -9.76 2.94 -7.38
C HIS A 22 -10.23 4.34 -6.94
N ASP A 23 -10.94 4.44 -5.82
CA ASP A 23 -11.40 5.70 -5.26
C ASP A 23 -10.29 6.32 -4.41
N VAL A 24 -9.62 7.34 -4.95
CA VAL A 24 -8.44 7.95 -4.30
C VAL A 24 -8.78 8.55 -2.94
N ASP A 25 -9.94 9.14 -2.76
CA ASP A 25 -10.34 9.70 -1.47
C ASP A 25 -10.50 8.60 -0.41
N ARG A 26 -11.10 7.48 -0.78
CA ARG A 26 -11.22 6.32 0.10
C ARG A 26 -9.87 5.70 0.42
N ILE A 27 -9.00 5.60 -0.58
CA ILE A 27 -7.64 5.07 -0.39
C ILE A 27 -6.86 5.97 0.57
N LEU A 28 -6.90 7.29 0.37
CA LEU A 28 -6.19 8.23 1.24
C LEU A 28 -6.65 8.17 2.69
N ALA A 29 -7.91 7.84 2.94
CA ALA A 29 -8.44 7.70 4.29
C ALA A 29 -7.82 6.54 5.09
N LEU A 30 -7.11 5.62 4.44
CA LEU A 30 -6.39 4.53 5.11
C LEU A 30 -5.12 5.02 5.81
N TYR A 31 -4.62 6.20 5.44
CA TYR A 31 -3.28 6.65 5.81
C TYR A 31 -3.32 7.86 6.73
N SER A 32 -2.26 7.98 7.56
CA SER A 32 -2.08 9.17 8.39
C SER A 32 -1.73 10.39 7.53
N ALA A 33 -1.90 11.59 8.12
CA ALA A 33 -1.65 12.85 7.40
C ALA A 33 -0.19 12.98 6.93
N ASP A 34 0.74 12.40 7.67
CA ASP A 34 2.18 12.46 7.42
C ASP A 34 2.75 11.13 6.90
N VAL A 35 1.93 10.32 6.26
CA VAL A 35 2.33 9.02 5.73
C VAL A 35 3.55 9.11 4.82
N GLU A 36 4.41 8.09 4.89
CA GLU A 36 5.55 7.94 4.00
C GLU A 36 5.43 6.65 3.19
N PHE A 37 5.71 6.76 1.89
CA PHE A 37 5.84 5.60 1.01
C PHE A 37 7.26 5.50 0.50
N VAL A 38 7.87 4.34 0.67
CA VAL A 38 9.16 4.00 0.05
C VAL A 38 8.86 2.95 -1.00
N SER A 39 8.99 3.31 -2.28
CA SER A 39 8.56 2.43 -3.36
C SER A 39 9.35 2.64 -4.65
N PRO A 40 9.89 1.57 -5.24
CA PRO A 40 10.50 1.64 -6.57
C PRO A 40 9.53 2.08 -7.66
N LEU A 41 8.24 1.74 -7.51
CA LEU A 41 7.21 2.16 -8.46
C LEU A 41 6.98 3.67 -8.40
N ALA A 42 7.04 4.26 -7.20
CA ALA A 42 6.92 5.71 -7.04
C ALA A 42 8.05 6.43 -7.77
N GLU A 43 9.28 5.93 -7.70
CA GLU A 43 10.40 6.51 -8.44
C GLU A 43 10.12 6.53 -9.94
N LYS A 44 9.59 5.45 -10.48
CA LYS A 44 9.25 5.36 -11.90
C LYS A 44 8.13 6.34 -12.30
N LEU A 45 7.09 6.45 -11.46
CA LEU A 45 5.87 7.19 -11.82
C LEU A 45 5.95 8.69 -11.51
N VAL A 46 6.59 9.06 -10.40
CA VAL A 46 6.62 10.46 -9.92
C VAL A 46 8.04 11.01 -9.71
N GLY A 47 9.07 10.24 -10.05
CA GLY A 47 10.46 10.67 -10.00
C GLY A 47 11.08 10.68 -8.60
N SER A 48 10.41 10.12 -7.60
CA SER A 48 10.94 10.01 -6.24
C SER A 48 10.57 8.66 -5.64
N ASN A 49 11.55 8.00 -5.03
CA ASN A 49 11.31 6.73 -4.32
C ASN A 49 10.72 6.94 -2.91
N LEU A 50 10.64 8.19 -2.46
CA LEU A 50 10.05 8.57 -1.19
C LEU A 50 8.93 9.58 -1.43
N VAL A 51 7.71 9.20 -1.02
CA VAL A 51 6.51 10.03 -1.13
C VAL A 51 6.05 10.35 0.29
N ARG A 52 5.86 11.62 0.60
CA ARG A 52 5.51 12.09 1.95
C ARG A 52 4.21 12.89 1.96
N GLY A 53 3.35 12.54 2.92
CA GLY A 53 2.12 13.26 3.17
C GLY A 53 1.03 12.94 2.15
N ARG A 54 -0.20 13.32 2.50
CA ARG A 54 -1.38 12.99 1.67
C ARG A 54 -1.39 13.71 0.31
N GLY A 55 -0.80 14.89 0.21
CA GLY A 55 -0.74 15.62 -1.06
C GLY A 55 0.12 14.89 -2.09
N GLU A 56 1.34 14.52 -1.71
CA GLU A 56 2.22 13.74 -2.58
C GLU A 56 1.67 12.34 -2.83
N ALA A 57 1.08 11.73 -1.80
CA ALA A 57 0.45 10.41 -1.92
C ALA A 57 -0.70 10.43 -2.93
N ARG A 58 -1.53 11.49 -2.92
CA ARG A 58 -2.61 11.65 -3.90
C ARG A 58 -2.05 11.65 -5.32
N THR A 59 -1.03 12.44 -5.58
CA THR A 59 -0.39 12.51 -6.90
C THR A 59 0.14 11.14 -7.32
N TYR A 60 0.79 10.44 -6.41
CA TYR A 60 1.32 9.10 -6.67
C TYR A 60 0.18 8.11 -7.00
N PHE A 61 -0.88 8.10 -6.19
CA PHE A 61 -2.01 7.18 -6.39
C PHE A 61 -2.76 7.47 -7.70
N GLU A 62 -3.04 8.74 -7.97
CA GLU A 62 -3.70 9.15 -9.21
C GLU A 62 -2.88 8.74 -10.43
N THR A 63 -1.57 8.97 -10.39
CA THR A 63 -0.65 8.59 -11.46
C THR A 63 -0.61 7.06 -11.64
N ALA A 64 -0.52 6.33 -10.54
CA ALA A 64 -0.46 4.87 -10.58
C ALA A 64 -1.75 4.26 -11.14
N LEU A 65 -2.90 4.75 -10.70
CA LEU A 65 -4.20 4.25 -11.16
C LEU A 65 -4.47 4.63 -12.62
N ALA A 66 -4.06 5.82 -13.04
CA ALA A 66 -4.19 6.24 -14.44
C ALA A 66 -3.32 5.41 -15.38
N ALA A 67 -2.11 5.05 -14.93
CA ALA A 67 -1.19 4.21 -15.70
C ALA A 67 -1.62 2.74 -15.73
N ASN A 68 -2.43 2.31 -14.76
CA ASN A 68 -2.84 0.92 -14.59
C ASN A 68 -4.35 0.83 -14.33
N PRO A 69 -5.19 1.16 -15.33
CA PRO A 69 -6.65 1.21 -15.12
C PRO A 69 -7.26 -0.16 -14.76
N GLY A 70 -6.58 -1.23 -15.12
CA GLY A 70 -6.99 -2.61 -14.76
C GLY A 70 -6.38 -3.12 -13.46
N LEU A 71 -5.72 -2.26 -12.68
CA LEU A 71 -5.07 -2.69 -11.45
C LEU A 71 -6.06 -3.33 -10.49
N ARG A 72 -5.72 -4.54 -10.05
CA ARG A 72 -6.45 -5.26 -9.04
C ARG A 72 -5.46 -6.02 -8.17
N PHE A 73 -5.48 -5.75 -6.89
CA PHE A 73 -4.67 -6.49 -5.93
C PHE A 73 -5.36 -7.78 -5.53
N GLU A 74 -4.55 -8.84 -5.40
CA GLU A 74 -4.99 -10.14 -4.87
C GLU A 74 -4.02 -10.57 -3.78
N ILE A 75 -4.54 -10.85 -2.58
CA ILE A 75 -3.73 -11.30 -1.45
C ILE A 75 -3.25 -12.73 -1.72
N VAL A 76 -1.95 -12.97 -1.55
CA VAL A 76 -1.34 -14.30 -1.53
C VAL A 76 -1.18 -14.76 -0.09
N ASP A 77 -0.65 -13.89 0.78
CA ASP A 77 -0.45 -14.19 2.19
C ASP A 77 -0.35 -12.91 3.01
N VAL A 78 -0.56 -13.02 4.30
CA VAL A 78 -0.46 -11.91 5.26
C VAL A 78 0.40 -12.36 6.42
N MET A 79 1.42 -11.55 6.74
CA MET A 79 2.31 -11.82 7.87
C MET A 79 2.26 -10.64 8.83
N ARG A 80 2.31 -10.91 10.14
CA ARG A 80 2.24 -9.87 11.16
C ARG A 80 3.56 -9.76 11.93
N GLY A 81 3.97 -8.51 12.18
CA GLY A 81 5.05 -8.18 13.08
C GLY A 81 4.50 -7.66 14.41
N LEU A 82 5.28 -6.84 15.13
CA LEU A 82 4.84 -6.24 16.39
C LEU A 82 3.88 -5.08 16.15
N ASP A 83 4.27 -4.12 15.32
CA ASP A 83 3.50 -2.91 15.00
C ASP A 83 3.35 -2.71 13.48
N SER A 84 3.62 -3.75 12.71
CA SER A 84 3.53 -3.73 11.26
C SER A 84 2.89 -5.02 10.74
N ILE A 85 2.40 -4.94 9.53
CA ILE A 85 1.81 -6.06 8.82
C ILE A 85 2.44 -6.11 7.43
N LEU A 86 2.71 -7.32 6.93
CA LEU A 86 3.20 -7.53 5.58
C LEU A 86 2.07 -8.15 4.75
N ILE A 87 1.72 -7.49 3.66
CA ILE A 87 0.77 -8.03 2.70
C ILE A 87 1.55 -8.49 1.47
N TYR A 88 1.54 -9.79 1.24
CA TYR A 88 2.13 -10.40 0.06
C TYR A 88 1.01 -10.61 -0.96
N MET A 89 1.16 -10.03 -2.15
CA MET A 89 0.05 -9.93 -3.09
C MET A 89 0.53 -9.84 -4.53
N ARG A 90 -0.38 -10.06 -5.46
CA ARG A 90 -0.20 -9.69 -6.86
C ARG A 90 -0.77 -8.28 -7.04
N GLY A 91 -0.05 -7.45 -7.78
CA GLY A 91 -0.41 -6.07 -7.99
C GLY A 91 -0.23 -5.63 -9.43
N VAL A 92 0.43 -4.49 -9.62
CA VAL A 92 0.65 -3.87 -10.93
C VAL A 92 1.24 -4.86 -11.92
N GLY A 93 0.55 -5.06 -13.05
CA GLY A 93 1.01 -5.96 -14.12
C GLY A 93 1.07 -7.44 -13.72
N GLY A 94 0.34 -7.85 -12.67
CA GLY A 94 0.37 -9.21 -12.14
C GLY A 94 1.64 -9.53 -11.36
N ARG A 95 2.48 -8.55 -11.08
CA ARG A 95 3.74 -8.74 -10.35
C ARG A 95 3.48 -9.07 -8.88
N LEU A 96 4.38 -9.88 -8.32
CA LEU A 96 4.38 -10.13 -6.89
C LEU A 96 4.97 -8.92 -6.16
N VAL A 97 4.26 -8.49 -5.14
CA VAL A 97 4.58 -7.32 -4.32
C VAL A 97 4.44 -7.71 -2.86
N ALA A 98 5.35 -7.24 -2.02
CA ALA A 98 5.22 -7.34 -0.58
C ALA A 98 5.29 -5.92 0.00
N ASP A 99 4.18 -5.48 0.59
CA ASP A 99 4.11 -4.19 1.28
C ASP A 99 4.20 -4.41 2.78
N VAL A 100 5.16 -3.74 3.41
CA VAL A 100 5.22 -3.65 4.86
C VAL A 100 4.52 -2.37 5.28
N LEU A 101 3.44 -2.50 6.04
CA LEU A 101 2.61 -1.39 6.51
C LEU A 101 2.81 -1.19 8.00
N PHE A 102 3.24 0.00 8.39
CA PHE A 102 3.34 0.40 9.80
C PHE A 102 2.04 1.11 10.17
N VAL A 103 1.41 0.67 11.26
CA VAL A 103 0.06 1.11 11.64
C VAL A 103 0.12 1.71 13.04
N ASP A 104 -0.47 2.89 13.21
CA ASP A 104 -0.53 3.56 14.51
C ASP A 104 -1.68 3.07 15.39
N ALA A 105 -1.79 3.63 16.59
CA ALA A 105 -2.81 3.24 17.57
C ALA A 105 -4.25 3.51 17.09
N ASP A 106 -4.42 4.43 16.14
CA ASP A 106 -5.73 4.78 15.56
C ASP A 106 -6.09 3.89 14.37
N GLY A 107 -5.22 2.96 13.99
CA GLY A 107 -5.43 2.08 12.85
C GLY A 107 -5.07 2.70 11.51
N LEU A 108 -4.39 3.86 11.50
CA LEU A 108 -3.94 4.51 10.27
C LEU A 108 -2.54 4.05 9.90
N ILE A 109 -2.31 3.90 8.61
CA ILE A 109 -1.01 3.51 8.08
C ILE A 109 -0.11 4.74 8.04
N THR A 110 1.05 4.65 8.72
CA THR A 110 2.00 5.76 8.82
C THR A 110 3.17 5.63 7.86
N LYS A 111 3.48 4.42 7.43
CA LYS A 111 4.57 4.16 6.50
C LYS A 111 4.31 2.86 5.74
N VAL A 112 4.64 2.88 4.46
CA VAL A 112 4.61 1.70 3.59
C VAL A 112 5.98 1.54 2.96
N VAL A 113 6.52 0.33 3.01
CA VAL A 113 7.76 -0.02 2.30
C VAL A 113 7.41 -1.13 1.31
N ALA A 114 7.44 -0.78 0.04
CA ALA A 114 7.07 -1.70 -1.03
C ALA A 114 8.27 -2.49 -1.54
N HIS A 115 8.05 -3.78 -1.79
CA HIS A 115 9.05 -4.70 -2.32
C HIS A 115 8.47 -5.44 -3.52
N TYR A 116 9.27 -5.63 -4.54
CA TYR A 116 8.86 -6.31 -5.76
C TYR A 116 9.83 -7.44 -6.09
N THR A 117 9.30 -8.58 -6.55
CA THR A 117 10.14 -9.65 -7.10
C THR A 117 10.93 -9.15 -8.30
N CYS A 118 10.24 -8.40 -9.17
CA CYS A 118 10.82 -7.78 -10.35
C CYS A 118 10.61 -6.27 -10.26
N LEU A 119 11.71 -5.52 -10.11
CA LEU A 119 11.63 -4.07 -9.97
C LEU A 119 10.99 -3.42 -11.20
N PRO A 120 10.12 -2.43 -11.00
CA PRO A 120 9.60 -1.63 -12.11
C PRO A 120 10.72 -0.90 -12.83
N THR A 121 10.70 -0.93 -14.16
CA THR A 121 11.70 -0.26 -15.01
C THR A 121 11.12 0.89 -15.80
#